data_a7583c89533ba0d86f9e5ccaef663dea
#
_entry.id   a7583c89533ba0d86f9e5ccaef663dea
#
_cell.length_a   1.000
_cell.length_b   1.000
_cell.length_c   1.000
_cell.angle_alpha   90.00
_cell.angle_beta   90.00
_cell.angle_gamma   90.00
#
_symmetry.space_group_name_H-M   'P 1'
#
loop_
_entity.id
_entity.type
_entity.pdbx_description
1 polymer ?
#
loop_
_entity_poly.entity_id
_entity_poly.type
_entity_poly.pdbx_seq_one_letter_code
_entity_poly.pdbx_strand_id
1 'polypeptide(L)'
;MLFFSLLCTLPSLGRTIDVGKGKAFPTIHDALKSAKPHDEIVVHAEKVYKEHLLIDKPIILRGVGLPIIDGSLQGNVIQVKANDVVIDGLQIQHSARSSRIDYSGLHIENARSVIVRHCVFRANQFSIMFQNSRHCTVIHNNISSNIVQNAIMGNAIHCWKCDDMHIAENVIGHNRDGIYLEFVNASRIEHNKVSGCARYGLHFMFSHFNVYRANFFSHNQAGVAVMFAHHVTMLNNVFTLNRGSSSYGLLIKELQYSTIKGNRFLDNTVGLLVDGGSDLFIKHNEIKGNGWGMRLISASTNDTICENNFLGNTFDMTTNVSYNCNIVNGNYW
;
A
#
# COMPACT_ATOMS: atom_id res chain seq x y z
N MET A 1 51.96 28.23 -7.66
CA MET A 1 51.34 27.01 -8.18
C MET A 1 50.94 26.15 -6.97
N LEU A 2 49.73 26.38 -6.41
CA LEU A 2 49.24 25.65 -5.25
C LEU A 2 48.44 24.44 -5.78
N PHE A 3 48.89 23.23 -5.48
CA PHE A 3 48.15 22.00 -5.68
C PHE A 3 47.08 21.85 -4.59
N PHE A 4 45.81 22.06 -4.94
CA PHE A 4 44.71 21.61 -4.12
C PHE A 4 44.54 20.10 -4.35
N SER A 5 44.95 19.29 -3.39
CA SER A 5 44.64 17.86 -3.36
C SER A 5 43.16 17.72 -3.00
N LEU A 6 42.33 17.36 -3.97
CA LEU A 6 40.96 16.94 -3.76
C LEU A 6 41.00 15.57 -3.05
N LEU A 7 40.90 15.58 -1.72
CA LEU A 7 40.65 14.35 -0.96
C LEU A 7 39.24 13.87 -1.35
N CYS A 8 39.20 12.92 -2.27
CA CYS A 8 38.01 12.12 -2.53
C CYS A 8 37.80 11.24 -1.28
N THR A 9 36.95 11.68 -0.36
CA THR A 9 36.52 10.82 0.75
C THR A 9 35.66 9.72 0.16
N LEU A 10 36.24 8.52 0.03
CA LEU A 10 35.46 7.31 -0.22
C LEU A 10 34.39 7.21 0.87
N PRO A 11 33.11 6.90 0.52
CA PRO A 11 32.09 6.71 1.53
C PRO A 11 32.58 5.60 2.47
N SER A 12 32.71 5.91 3.75
CA SER A 12 33.04 4.94 4.79
C SER A 12 31.97 3.83 4.71
N LEU A 13 32.36 2.62 4.36
CA LEU A 13 31.51 1.45 4.53
C LEU A 13 31.13 1.42 6.02
N GLY A 14 29.83 1.52 6.32
CA GLY A 14 29.32 1.42 7.68
C GLY A 14 29.78 0.10 8.31
N ARG A 15 30.02 0.10 9.61
CA ARG A 15 30.37 -1.12 10.34
C ARG A 15 29.13 -2.00 10.52
N THR A 16 29.32 -3.30 10.62
CA THR A 16 28.30 -4.25 11.00
C THR A 16 28.28 -4.43 12.52
N ILE A 17 27.09 -4.36 13.12
CA ILE A 17 26.83 -4.51 14.56
C ILE A 17 25.88 -5.68 14.76
N ASP A 18 26.35 -6.76 15.36
CA ASP A 18 25.56 -7.95 15.62
C ASP A 18 24.78 -7.85 16.94
N VAL A 19 23.47 -8.19 16.90
CA VAL A 19 22.56 -8.23 18.03
C VAL A 19 22.04 -9.64 18.25
N GLY A 20 22.19 -10.17 19.48
CA GLY A 20 21.71 -11.51 19.82
C GLY A 20 22.37 -12.07 21.07
N LYS A 21 22.07 -13.32 21.41
CA LYS A 21 22.72 -14.01 22.53
C LYS A 21 24.19 -14.25 22.22
N GLY A 22 25.08 -13.79 23.09
CA GLY A 22 26.52 -13.91 22.87
C GLY A 22 27.10 -13.03 21.77
N LYS A 23 26.32 -12.08 21.24
CA LYS A 23 26.77 -11.07 20.29
C LYS A 23 27.25 -9.81 21.00
N ALA A 24 27.75 -8.83 20.23
CA ALA A 24 28.22 -7.55 20.75
C ALA A 24 27.17 -6.80 21.58
N PHE A 25 25.91 -6.90 21.18
CA PHE A 25 24.79 -6.28 21.87
C PHE A 25 23.66 -7.30 22.14
N PRO A 26 23.13 -7.38 23.37
CA PRO A 26 22.01 -8.24 23.70
C PRO A 26 20.65 -7.67 23.29
N THR A 27 20.56 -6.33 23.05
CA THR A 27 19.34 -5.61 22.68
C THR A 27 19.54 -4.78 21.41
N ILE A 28 18.47 -4.58 20.65
CA ILE A 28 18.49 -3.73 19.45
C ILE A 28 18.64 -2.26 19.87
N HIS A 29 18.02 -1.88 20.98
CA HIS A 29 18.08 -0.53 21.51
C HIS A 29 19.53 -0.09 21.80
N ASP A 30 20.33 -0.94 22.45
CA ASP A 30 21.73 -0.60 22.76
C ASP A 30 22.60 -0.54 21.50
N ALA A 31 22.34 -1.43 20.52
CA ALA A 31 22.99 -1.37 19.22
C ALA A 31 22.67 -0.06 18.50
N LEU A 32 21.39 0.37 18.48
CA LEU A 32 20.96 1.64 17.89
C LEU A 32 21.63 2.84 18.53
N LYS A 33 21.80 2.85 19.86
CA LYS A 33 22.54 3.91 20.58
C LYS A 33 24.01 3.97 20.15
N SER A 34 24.65 2.83 19.96
CA SER A 34 26.06 2.71 19.56
C SER A 34 26.30 2.99 18.08
N ALA A 35 25.29 2.79 17.25
CA ALA A 35 25.38 2.90 15.80
C ALA A 35 25.69 4.33 15.34
N LYS A 36 26.50 4.44 14.31
CA LYS A 36 26.77 5.69 13.57
C LYS A 36 25.94 5.70 12.27
N PRO A 37 25.77 6.86 11.62
CA PRO A 37 25.19 6.92 10.29
C PRO A 37 25.84 5.90 9.33
N HIS A 38 24.98 5.23 8.57
CA HIS A 38 25.31 4.18 7.58
C HIS A 38 25.82 2.85 8.15
N ASP A 39 25.80 2.65 9.48
CA ASP A 39 26.05 1.33 10.07
C ASP A 39 24.93 0.34 9.74
N GLU A 40 25.26 -0.94 9.66
CA GLU A 40 24.32 -2.05 9.54
C GLU A 40 24.17 -2.74 10.90
N ILE A 41 22.93 -2.83 11.41
CA ILE A 41 22.59 -3.60 12.60
C ILE A 41 21.99 -4.92 12.17
N VAL A 42 22.63 -6.02 12.48
CA VAL A 42 22.20 -7.37 12.15
C VAL A 42 21.60 -8.03 13.39
N VAL A 43 20.28 -8.25 13.34
CA VAL A 43 19.51 -8.86 14.42
C VAL A 43 19.34 -10.35 14.15
N HIS A 44 19.73 -11.20 15.09
CA HIS A 44 19.62 -12.64 14.99
C HIS A 44 18.35 -13.19 15.66
N ALA A 45 17.67 -14.16 15.03
CA ALA A 45 16.39 -14.71 15.49
C ALA A 45 16.57 -15.75 16.61
N GLU A 46 17.23 -15.39 17.70
CA GLU A 46 17.49 -16.26 18.83
C GLU A 46 16.50 -16.09 19.99
N LYS A 47 15.75 -14.99 19.98
CA LYS A 47 14.73 -14.65 20.98
C LYS A 47 13.70 -13.68 20.41
N VAL A 48 12.62 -13.46 21.14
CA VAL A 48 11.68 -12.36 20.88
C VAL A 48 12.25 -11.08 21.53
N TYR A 49 12.39 -10.02 20.73
CA TYR A 49 12.84 -8.71 21.21
C TYR A 49 11.61 -7.88 21.60
N LYS A 50 11.32 -7.79 22.89
CA LYS A 50 10.24 -6.95 23.41
C LYS A 50 10.78 -5.52 23.59
N GLU A 51 10.82 -4.78 22.51
CA GLU A 51 11.47 -3.47 22.44
C GLU A 51 10.64 -2.48 21.60
N HIS A 52 10.74 -1.21 21.96
CA HIS A 52 10.29 -0.08 21.17
C HIS A 52 11.50 0.65 20.62
N LEU A 53 11.59 0.75 19.29
CA LEU A 53 12.78 1.24 18.64
C LEU A 53 12.54 2.64 18.04
N LEU A 54 13.51 3.52 18.22
CA LEU A 54 13.58 4.81 17.53
C LEU A 54 14.83 4.81 16.64
N ILE A 55 14.61 4.99 15.34
CA ILE A 55 15.67 5.12 14.34
C ILE A 55 15.74 6.57 13.90
N ASP A 56 16.72 7.29 14.37
CA ASP A 56 16.95 8.73 14.20
C ASP A 56 18.15 9.07 13.30
N LYS A 57 18.75 8.05 12.69
CA LYS A 57 19.91 8.18 11.80
C LYS A 57 19.82 7.18 10.63
N PRO A 58 20.44 7.48 9.47
CA PRO A 58 20.48 6.55 8.35
C PRO A 58 21.23 5.28 8.73
N ILE A 59 20.53 4.16 8.76
CA ILE A 59 21.09 2.84 9.07
C ILE A 59 20.37 1.74 8.28
N ILE A 60 20.99 0.57 8.23
CA ILE A 60 20.34 -0.67 7.81
C ILE A 60 20.01 -1.49 9.06
N LEU A 61 18.74 -1.78 9.31
CA LEU A 61 18.30 -2.73 10.33
C LEU A 61 17.88 -4.01 9.63
N ARG A 62 18.71 -5.06 9.71
CA ARG A 62 18.51 -6.32 9.00
C ARG A 62 18.36 -7.48 9.97
N GLY A 63 17.34 -8.31 9.71
CA GLY A 63 17.12 -9.56 10.42
C GLY A 63 17.76 -10.76 9.72
N VAL A 64 18.29 -11.67 10.51
CA VAL A 64 18.76 -12.99 10.08
C VAL A 64 17.90 -14.04 10.77
N GLY A 65 17.21 -14.87 9.95
CA GLY A 65 16.28 -15.87 10.46
C GLY A 65 14.91 -15.31 10.88
N LEU A 66 14.56 -14.10 10.41
CA LEU A 66 13.29 -13.43 10.70
C LEU A 66 13.05 -13.16 12.20
N PRO A 67 13.93 -12.41 12.88
CA PRO A 67 13.77 -12.11 14.30
C PRO A 67 12.47 -11.33 14.57
N ILE A 68 11.86 -11.62 15.72
CA ILE A 68 10.59 -11.05 16.14
C ILE A 68 10.85 -9.82 17.01
N ILE A 69 10.31 -8.66 16.59
CA ILE A 69 10.24 -7.44 17.40
C ILE A 69 8.79 -7.28 17.83
N ASP A 70 8.55 -7.33 19.14
CA ASP A 70 7.22 -7.37 19.74
C ASP A 70 6.98 -6.12 20.59
N GLY A 71 5.99 -5.32 20.20
CA GLY A 71 5.60 -4.09 20.92
C GLY A 71 4.79 -4.32 22.17
N SER A 72 4.48 -5.57 22.53
CA SER A 72 3.76 -5.92 23.76
C SER A 72 2.44 -5.17 23.96
N LEU A 73 1.77 -4.81 22.86
CA LEU A 73 0.55 -4.00 22.80
C LEU A 73 0.70 -2.58 23.38
N GLN A 74 1.89 -2.00 23.29
CA GLN A 74 2.18 -0.65 23.74
C GLN A 74 2.75 0.19 22.59
N GLY A 75 2.25 1.39 22.35
CA GLY A 75 2.77 2.36 21.39
C GLY A 75 3.02 1.82 19.97
N ASN A 76 3.87 2.52 19.24
CA ASN A 76 4.46 2.04 17.99
C ASN A 76 5.61 1.09 18.29
N VAL A 77 5.80 0.05 17.47
CA VAL A 77 6.90 -0.91 17.70
C VAL A 77 8.23 -0.32 17.22
N ILE A 78 8.27 0.19 15.99
CA ILE A 78 9.44 0.87 15.42
C ILE A 78 9.01 2.24 14.92
N GLN A 79 9.76 3.28 15.26
CA GLN A 79 9.62 4.64 14.73
C GLN A 79 10.86 5.01 13.92
N VAL A 80 10.66 5.53 12.71
CA VAL A 80 11.74 6.03 11.85
C VAL A 80 11.55 7.51 11.64
N LYS A 81 12.57 8.30 12.03
CA LYS A 81 12.64 9.76 11.89
C LYS A 81 13.90 10.19 11.12
N ALA A 82 14.44 9.33 10.32
CA ALA A 82 15.65 9.57 9.54
C ALA A 82 15.45 9.20 8.08
N ASN A 83 16.21 9.84 7.21
CA ASN A 83 16.31 9.47 5.79
C ASN A 83 17.20 8.24 5.60
N ASP A 84 17.10 7.63 4.42
CA ASP A 84 18.01 6.58 3.94
C ASP A 84 18.11 5.38 4.91
N VAL A 85 16.96 4.98 5.48
CA VAL A 85 16.85 3.84 6.38
C VAL A 85 16.37 2.61 5.61
N VAL A 86 16.98 1.46 5.89
CA VAL A 86 16.52 0.16 5.35
C VAL A 86 16.07 -0.72 6.51
N ILE A 87 14.84 -1.24 6.42
CA ILE A 87 14.25 -2.25 7.32
C ILE A 87 14.10 -3.52 6.51
N ASP A 88 14.82 -4.57 6.84
CA ASP A 88 14.93 -5.79 6.03
C ASP A 88 14.82 -7.05 6.88
N GLY A 89 13.94 -7.98 6.51
CA GLY A 89 13.91 -9.34 7.04
C GLY A 89 13.49 -9.47 8.51
N LEU A 90 12.56 -8.64 9.00
CA LEU A 90 12.10 -8.65 10.39
C LEU A 90 10.62 -9.10 10.49
N GLN A 91 10.25 -9.74 11.59
CA GLN A 91 8.85 -9.86 11.99
C GLN A 91 8.53 -8.77 13.03
N ILE A 92 7.53 -7.93 12.75
CA ILE A 92 7.13 -6.79 13.58
C ILE A 92 5.68 -7.01 14.00
N GLN A 93 5.42 -7.04 15.32
CA GLN A 93 4.10 -7.41 15.81
C GLN A 93 3.68 -6.69 17.08
N HIS A 94 2.36 -6.74 17.37
CA HIS A 94 1.73 -6.30 18.60
C HIS A 94 1.97 -4.82 18.93
N SER A 95 1.72 -3.91 17.97
CA SER A 95 1.56 -2.50 18.30
C SER A 95 0.39 -2.30 19.27
N ALA A 96 0.33 -1.17 19.96
CA ALA A 96 -0.86 -0.80 20.72
C ALA A 96 -2.09 -0.72 19.83
N ARG A 97 -3.26 -0.72 20.46
CA ARG A 97 -4.56 -0.61 19.79
C ARG A 97 -5.38 0.47 20.46
N SER A 98 -5.90 1.40 19.66
CA SER A 98 -6.72 2.50 20.15
C SER A 98 -7.74 2.92 19.11
N SER A 99 -8.89 3.40 19.55
CA SER A 99 -9.88 4.05 18.69
C SER A 99 -9.60 5.56 18.50
N ARG A 100 -8.58 6.11 19.17
CA ARG A 100 -8.24 7.54 19.16
C ARG A 100 -6.85 7.85 18.59
N ILE A 101 -5.95 6.90 18.65
CA ILE A 101 -4.55 7.05 18.24
C ILE A 101 -4.21 5.91 17.30
N ASP A 102 -3.62 6.25 16.17
CA ASP A 102 -3.21 5.28 15.15
C ASP A 102 -1.82 4.74 15.48
N TYR A 103 -1.77 3.64 16.24
CA TYR A 103 -0.53 2.95 16.55
C TYR A 103 -0.13 1.98 15.43
N SER A 104 1.15 1.88 15.15
CA SER A 104 1.67 1.06 14.06
C SER A 104 2.82 0.14 14.45
N GLY A 105 2.97 -0.94 13.69
CA GLY A 105 4.17 -1.77 13.75
C GLY A 105 5.40 -0.99 13.33
N LEU A 106 5.31 -0.25 12.22
CA LEU A 106 6.36 0.62 11.71
C LEU A 106 5.78 1.99 11.38
N HIS A 107 6.22 3.03 12.06
CA HIS A 107 5.83 4.41 11.85
C HIS A 107 7.00 5.19 11.25
N ILE A 108 6.82 5.71 10.06
CA ILE A 108 7.83 6.51 9.35
C ILE A 108 7.28 7.92 9.17
N GLU A 109 7.96 8.90 9.71
CA GLU A 109 7.53 10.29 9.66
C GLU A 109 8.63 11.24 9.19
N ASN A 110 8.28 12.20 8.31
CA ASN A 110 9.18 13.24 7.81
C ASN A 110 10.48 12.66 7.21
N ALA A 111 10.38 11.50 6.53
CA ALA A 111 11.54 10.76 6.06
C ALA A 111 11.57 10.65 4.52
N ARG A 112 12.74 10.39 3.98
CA ARG A 112 12.99 10.18 2.57
C ARG A 112 13.80 8.90 2.34
N SER A 113 13.56 8.23 1.21
CA SER A 113 14.34 7.07 0.77
C SER A 113 14.36 5.93 1.79
N VAL A 114 13.25 5.70 2.49
CA VAL A 114 13.11 4.56 3.40
C VAL A 114 12.69 3.33 2.61
N ILE A 115 13.38 2.21 2.84
CA ILE A 115 13.07 0.92 2.20
C ILE A 115 12.62 -0.06 3.28
N VAL A 116 11.43 -0.66 3.08
CA VAL A 116 10.88 -1.73 3.93
C VAL A 116 10.69 -2.96 3.06
N ARG A 117 11.44 -4.02 3.36
CA ARG A 117 11.40 -5.21 2.53
C ARG A 117 11.57 -6.53 3.30
N HIS A 118 11.06 -7.62 2.72
CA HIS A 118 11.15 -8.98 3.25
C HIS A 118 10.68 -9.11 4.70
N CYS A 119 9.82 -8.20 5.15
CA CYS A 119 9.32 -8.16 6.51
C CYS A 119 7.96 -8.86 6.63
N VAL A 120 7.69 -9.34 7.83
CA VAL A 120 6.40 -9.91 8.21
C VAL A 120 5.76 -9.04 9.27
N PHE A 121 4.53 -8.56 9.01
CA PHE A 121 3.77 -7.78 9.98
C PHE A 121 2.58 -8.60 10.47
N ARG A 122 2.43 -8.72 11.79
CA ARG A 122 1.36 -9.50 12.42
C ARG A 122 0.70 -8.74 13.57
N ALA A 123 -0.61 -8.80 13.65
CA ALA A 123 -1.38 -8.31 14.80
C ALA A 123 -1.08 -6.86 15.23
N ASN A 124 -0.68 -6.00 14.27
CA ASN A 124 -0.56 -4.56 14.48
C ASN A 124 -1.88 -3.86 14.17
N GLN A 125 -2.19 -2.75 14.81
CA GLN A 125 -3.33 -1.93 14.44
C GLN A 125 -3.14 -1.41 13.01
N PHE A 126 -2.14 -0.57 12.77
CA PHE A 126 -1.60 -0.28 11.45
C PHE A 126 -0.29 -1.04 11.30
N SER A 127 -0.06 -1.67 10.15
CA SER A 127 1.21 -2.40 10.02
C SER A 127 2.36 -1.45 9.65
N ILE A 128 2.20 -0.68 8.59
CA ILE A 128 3.17 0.33 8.14
C ILE A 128 2.44 1.65 7.94
N MET A 129 2.92 2.71 8.58
CA MET A 129 2.40 4.07 8.42
C MET A 129 3.51 5.00 7.96
N PHE A 130 3.27 5.68 6.83
CA PHE A 130 4.09 6.77 6.35
C PHE A 130 3.36 8.10 6.52
N GLN A 131 4.06 9.09 7.02
CA GLN A 131 3.55 10.43 7.23
C GLN A 131 4.56 11.47 6.72
N ASN A 132 4.13 12.38 5.85
CA ASN A 132 4.98 13.43 5.25
C ASN A 132 6.30 12.88 4.67
N SER A 133 6.25 11.75 3.99
CA SER A 133 7.45 11.03 3.52
C SER A 133 7.45 10.90 2.01
N ARG A 134 8.64 10.73 1.40
CA ARG A 134 8.76 10.66 -0.07
C ARG A 134 9.89 9.75 -0.53
N HIS A 135 9.81 9.30 -1.79
CA HIS A 135 10.78 8.39 -2.41
C HIS A 135 10.98 7.10 -1.61
N CYS A 136 9.92 6.60 -0.95
CA CYS A 136 9.99 5.40 -0.12
C CYS A 136 9.53 4.15 -0.85
N THR A 137 10.08 3.00 -0.47
CA THR A 137 9.79 1.70 -1.09
C THR A 137 9.30 0.70 -0.07
N VAL A 138 8.19 0.02 -0.37
CA VAL A 138 7.65 -1.10 0.42
C VAL A 138 7.50 -2.30 -0.50
N ILE A 139 8.37 -3.30 -0.38
CA ILE A 139 8.44 -4.38 -1.36
C ILE A 139 8.66 -5.76 -0.70
N HIS A 140 8.03 -6.81 -1.25
CA HIS A 140 8.18 -8.20 -0.80
C HIS A 140 7.84 -8.44 0.68
N ASN A 141 6.86 -7.73 1.23
CA ASN A 141 6.43 -7.93 2.62
C ASN A 141 5.18 -8.81 2.70
N ASN A 142 5.02 -9.48 3.83
CA ASN A 142 3.80 -10.24 4.18
C ASN A 142 3.10 -9.54 5.34
N ILE A 143 1.90 -9.01 5.11
CA ILE A 143 1.22 -8.11 6.05
C ILE A 143 -0.17 -8.66 6.35
N SER A 144 -0.44 -8.92 7.63
CA SER A 144 -1.77 -9.35 8.08
C SER A 144 -2.03 -8.92 9.52
N SER A 145 -3.16 -8.30 9.75
CA SER A 145 -3.53 -7.84 11.11
C SER A 145 -4.17 -8.94 11.95
N ASN A 146 -5.09 -9.72 11.38
CA ASN A 146 -5.93 -10.69 12.10
C ASN A 146 -6.69 -10.10 13.30
N ILE A 147 -6.93 -8.79 13.33
CA ILE A 147 -7.72 -8.12 14.35
C ILE A 147 -9.19 -8.23 13.95
N VAL A 148 -10.00 -8.88 14.78
CA VAL A 148 -11.43 -9.14 14.48
C VAL A 148 -12.34 -7.94 14.80
N GLN A 149 -11.91 -7.02 15.67
CA GLN A 149 -12.72 -5.87 16.07
C GLN A 149 -12.62 -4.72 15.06
N ASN A 150 -13.65 -4.51 14.28
CA ASN A 150 -13.69 -3.47 13.23
C ASN A 150 -13.38 -2.05 13.74
N ALA A 151 -13.76 -1.72 14.98
CA ALA A 151 -13.57 -0.36 15.54
C ALA A 151 -12.10 0.04 15.76
N ILE A 152 -11.20 -0.94 15.89
CA ILE A 152 -9.77 -0.73 16.14
C ILE A 152 -8.87 -1.30 15.03
N MET A 153 -9.49 -1.84 13.98
CA MET A 153 -8.77 -2.37 12.84
C MET A 153 -8.21 -1.23 12.00
N GLY A 154 -6.93 -1.24 11.74
CA GLY A 154 -6.25 -0.26 10.89
C GLY A 154 -5.87 -0.81 9.51
N ASN A 155 -5.13 -0.03 8.76
CA ASN A 155 -4.70 -0.36 7.40
C ASN A 155 -3.38 -1.12 7.42
N ALA A 156 -3.14 -1.95 6.38
CA ALA A 156 -1.85 -2.64 6.27
C ALA A 156 -0.73 -1.66 5.91
N ILE A 157 -0.90 -0.89 4.83
CA ILE A 157 0.00 0.19 4.45
C ILE A 157 -0.83 1.47 4.39
N HIS A 158 -0.47 2.46 5.17
CA HIS A 158 -1.11 3.77 5.18
C HIS A 158 -0.09 4.86 4.83
N CYS A 159 -0.33 5.60 3.77
CA CYS A 159 0.47 6.75 3.38
C CYS A 159 -0.39 8.02 3.49
N TRP A 160 0.07 8.99 4.29
CA TRP A 160 -0.58 10.27 4.47
C TRP A 160 0.38 11.41 4.12
N LYS A 161 -0.02 12.26 3.17
CA LYS A 161 0.81 13.36 2.63
C LYS A 161 2.19 12.87 2.18
N CYS A 162 2.19 11.90 1.28
CA CYS A 162 3.41 11.29 0.75
C CYS A 162 3.50 11.49 -0.77
N ASP A 163 4.72 11.44 -1.32
CA ASP A 163 4.95 11.51 -2.75
C ASP A 163 5.98 10.46 -3.18
N ASP A 164 5.86 10.02 -4.44
CA ASP A 164 6.78 9.08 -5.09
C ASP A 164 7.03 7.82 -4.25
N MET A 165 5.93 7.20 -3.84
CA MET A 165 5.95 5.91 -3.13
C MET A 165 6.02 4.77 -4.13
N HIS A 166 6.84 3.76 -3.86
CA HIS A 166 6.86 2.50 -4.61
C HIS A 166 6.40 1.35 -3.71
N ILE A 167 5.19 0.84 -3.94
CA ILE A 167 4.59 -0.25 -3.16
C ILE A 167 4.40 -1.44 -4.08
N ALA A 168 5.24 -2.47 -3.93
CA ALA A 168 5.25 -3.56 -4.89
C ALA A 168 5.42 -4.95 -4.25
N GLU A 169 4.87 -5.96 -4.92
CA GLU A 169 5.11 -7.38 -4.60
C GLU A 169 4.82 -7.78 -3.14
N ASN A 170 3.90 -7.05 -2.49
CA ASN A 170 3.47 -7.37 -1.13
C ASN A 170 2.28 -8.33 -1.15
N VAL A 171 2.22 -9.21 -0.14
CA VAL A 171 1.06 -10.06 0.16
C VAL A 171 0.35 -9.48 1.37
N ILE A 172 -0.87 -9.02 1.18
CA ILE A 172 -1.63 -8.24 2.18
C ILE A 172 -2.98 -8.89 2.40
N GLY A 173 -3.38 -9.01 3.68
CA GLY A 173 -4.70 -9.53 3.99
C GLY A 173 -5.18 -9.25 5.42
N HIS A 174 -6.51 -9.39 5.62
CA HIS A 174 -7.14 -9.28 6.94
C HIS A 174 -6.86 -7.97 7.69
N ASN A 175 -6.83 -6.87 6.97
CA ASN A 175 -6.76 -5.50 7.50
C ASN A 175 -8.08 -4.76 7.20
N ARG A 176 -8.27 -3.56 7.73
CA ARG A 176 -9.41 -2.71 7.34
C ARG A 176 -9.30 -2.34 5.88
N ASP A 177 -8.26 -1.62 5.49
CA ASP A 177 -7.85 -1.44 4.10
C ASP A 177 -6.47 -2.08 3.89
N GLY A 178 -6.24 -2.64 2.71
CA GLY A 178 -4.93 -3.19 2.38
C GLY A 178 -3.89 -2.07 2.20
N ILE A 179 -4.09 -1.21 1.23
CA ILE A 179 -3.24 -0.03 0.99
C ILE A 179 -4.15 1.20 1.01
N TYR A 180 -3.81 2.20 1.81
CA TYR A 180 -4.55 3.46 1.87
C TYR A 180 -3.62 4.64 1.57
N LEU A 181 -3.98 5.40 0.54
CA LEU A 181 -3.27 6.58 0.08
C LEU A 181 -4.14 7.80 0.27
N GLU A 182 -3.73 8.72 1.12
CA GLU A 182 -4.43 9.96 1.40
C GLU A 182 -3.50 11.16 1.19
N PHE A 183 -3.85 12.04 0.25
CA PHE A 183 -2.98 13.12 -0.24
C PHE A 183 -1.61 12.59 -0.71
N VAL A 184 -1.63 11.56 -1.57
CA VAL A 184 -0.41 10.90 -2.07
C VAL A 184 -0.32 11.05 -3.58
N ASN A 185 0.82 11.53 -4.09
CA ASN A 185 0.99 11.81 -5.51
C ASN A 185 2.15 11.04 -6.13
N ALA A 186 2.10 10.93 -7.46
CA ALA A 186 3.17 10.42 -8.31
C ALA A 186 3.72 9.04 -7.89
N SER A 187 2.87 8.18 -7.32
CA SER A 187 3.27 6.90 -6.73
C SER A 187 2.92 5.71 -7.62
N ARG A 188 3.64 4.60 -7.41
CA ARG A 188 3.45 3.34 -8.16
C ARG A 188 3.10 2.21 -7.21
N ILE A 189 1.99 1.53 -7.52
CA ILE A 189 1.47 0.40 -6.76
C ILE A 189 1.37 -0.79 -7.71
N GLU A 190 2.24 -1.78 -7.59
CA GLU A 190 2.37 -2.81 -8.63
C GLU A 190 2.61 -4.21 -8.07
N HIS A 191 2.06 -5.21 -8.76
CA HIS A 191 2.26 -6.62 -8.45
C HIS A 191 1.88 -7.04 -7.01
N ASN A 192 1.05 -6.27 -6.29
CA ASN A 192 0.59 -6.65 -4.96
C ASN A 192 -0.56 -7.64 -5.04
N LYS A 193 -0.62 -8.57 -4.07
CA LYS A 193 -1.75 -9.46 -3.84
C LYS A 193 -2.47 -9.03 -2.56
N VAL A 194 -3.71 -8.54 -2.69
CA VAL A 194 -4.47 -7.99 -1.57
C VAL A 194 -5.80 -8.71 -1.45
N SER A 195 -6.05 -9.36 -0.31
CA SER A 195 -7.26 -10.15 -0.14
C SER A 195 -7.80 -10.14 1.29
N GLY A 196 -9.13 -10.30 1.42
CA GLY A 196 -9.79 -10.43 2.72
C GLY A 196 -9.76 -9.17 3.58
N CYS A 197 -9.63 -7.99 2.97
CA CYS A 197 -9.74 -6.72 3.69
C CYS A 197 -11.20 -6.41 4.00
N ALA A 198 -11.46 -5.91 5.20
CA ALA A 198 -12.81 -5.65 5.67
C ALA A 198 -13.51 -4.52 4.89
N ARG A 199 -12.74 -3.64 4.24
CA ARG A 199 -13.27 -2.55 3.43
C ARG A 199 -12.65 -2.57 2.03
N TYR A 200 -11.48 -1.97 1.82
CA TYR A 200 -10.89 -1.83 0.50
C TYR A 200 -9.55 -2.56 0.38
N GLY A 201 -9.32 -3.22 -0.75
CA GLY A 201 -7.99 -3.74 -1.06
C GLY A 201 -6.99 -2.60 -1.28
N LEU A 202 -7.37 -1.58 -2.06
CA LEU A 202 -6.61 -0.35 -2.26
C LEU A 202 -7.57 0.84 -2.22
N HIS A 203 -7.21 1.91 -1.53
CA HIS A 203 -8.02 3.11 -1.38
C HIS A 203 -7.19 4.36 -1.69
N PHE A 204 -7.65 5.15 -2.66
CA PHE A 204 -7.15 6.48 -2.97
C PHE A 204 -8.13 7.54 -2.46
N MET A 205 -7.63 8.52 -1.71
CA MET A 205 -8.39 9.68 -1.26
C MET A 205 -7.57 10.95 -1.52
N PHE A 206 -8.08 11.86 -2.37
CA PHE A 206 -7.37 13.09 -2.76
C PHE A 206 -5.93 12.83 -3.23
N SER A 207 -5.74 11.77 -4.04
CA SER A 207 -4.41 11.26 -4.42
C SER A 207 -4.29 11.21 -5.94
N HIS A 208 -3.32 11.93 -6.50
CA HIS A 208 -3.26 12.27 -7.91
C HIS A 208 -2.00 11.73 -8.59
N PHE A 209 -2.04 11.59 -9.93
CA PHE A 209 -0.90 11.15 -10.75
C PHE A 209 -0.33 9.79 -10.36
N ASN A 210 -1.15 8.92 -9.78
CA ASN A 210 -0.73 7.60 -9.34
C ASN A 210 -0.95 6.55 -10.42
N VAL A 211 -0.07 5.56 -10.44
CA VAL A 211 -0.19 4.39 -11.32
C VAL A 211 -0.35 3.15 -10.47
N TYR A 212 -1.39 2.36 -10.68
CA TYR A 212 -1.45 1.01 -10.14
C TYR A 212 -1.64 -0.02 -11.25
N ARG A 213 -0.76 -1.02 -11.25
CA ARG A 213 -0.74 -2.00 -12.34
C ARG A 213 -0.41 -3.41 -11.86
N ALA A 214 -0.95 -4.39 -12.59
CA ALA A 214 -0.68 -5.80 -12.37
C ALA A 214 -0.90 -6.27 -10.92
N ASN A 215 -1.81 -5.61 -10.17
CA ASN A 215 -2.19 -6.03 -8.83
C ASN A 215 -3.36 -7.02 -8.89
N PHE A 216 -3.49 -7.82 -7.85
CA PHE A 216 -4.57 -8.78 -7.66
C PHE A 216 -5.37 -8.44 -6.40
N PHE A 217 -6.65 -8.09 -6.56
CA PHE A 217 -7.57 -7.73 -5.48
C PHE A 217 -8.71 -8.73 -5.41
N SER A 218 -8.80 -9.49 -4.31
CA SER A 218 -9.85 -10.51 -4.18
C SER A 218 -10.45 -10.60 -2.79
N HIS A 219 -11.74 -10.98 -2.72
CA HIS A 219 -12.42 -11.21 -1.44
C HIS A 219 -12.38 -10.01 -0.47
N ASN A 220 -12.27 -8.79 -0.99
CA ASN A 220 -12.42 -7.56 -0.23
C ASN A 220 -13.89 -7.09 -0.32
N GLN A 221 -14.33 -6.19 0.56
CA GLN A 221 -15.63 -5.56 0.35
C GLN A 221 -15.63 -4.76 -0.96
N ALA A 222 -14.56 -3.99 -1.25
CA ALA A 222 -14.28 -3.55 -2.59
C ALA A 222 -12.81 -3.81 -2.94
N GLY A 223 -12.55 -4.23 -4.17
CA GLY A 223 -11.18 -4.44 -4.64
C GLY A 223 -10.39 -3.16 -4.55
N VAL A 224 -10.86 -2.09 -5.19
CA VAL A 224 -10.26 -0.75 -5.14
C VAL A 224 -11.35 0.31 -5.02
N ALA A 225 -11.07 1.37 -4.27
CA ALA A 225 -11.85 2.61 -4.25
C ALA A 225 -10.93 3.79 -4.61
N VAL A 226 -11.35 4.60 -5.59
CA VAL A 226 -10.65 5.82 -6.02
C VAL A 226 -11.61 6.98 -5.85
N MET A 227 -11.28 7.91 -4.94
CA MET A 227 -12.18 8.98 -4.57
C MET A 227 -11.47 10.34 -4.64
N PHE A 228 -12.16 11.32 -5.29
CA PHE A 228 -11.71 12.71 -5.39
C PHE A 228 -10.28 12.84 -5.93
N ALA A 229 -10.02 12.15 -7.04
CA ALA A 229 -8.68 12.03 -7.62
C ALA A 229 -8.68 12.44 -9.11
N HIS A 230 -7.51 12.65 -9.67
CA HIS A 230 -7.33 12.87 -11.10
C HIS A 230 -6.00 12.29 -11.60
N HIS A 231 -5.91 12.05 -12.92
CA HIS A 231 -4.71 11.51 -13.58
C HIS A 231 -4.22 10.19 -12.95
N VAL A 232 -5.16 9.29 -12.62
CA VAL A 232 -4.84 7.95 -12.12
C VAL A 232 -4.83 6.97 -13.30
N THR A 233 -3.79 6.16 -13.36
CA THR A 233 -3.63 5.14 -14.41
C THR A 233 -3.74 3.74 -13.82
N MET A 234 -4.71 2.95 -14.30
CA MET A 234 -5.09 1.63 -13.81
C MET A 234 -4.89 0.59 -14.91
N LEU A 235 -3.81 -0.20 -14.82
CA LEU A 235 -3.39 -1.08 -15.91
C LEU A 235 -3.29 -2.55 -15.48
N ASN A 236 -3.92 -3.44 -16.24
CA ASN A 236 -3.71 -4.89 -16.13
C ASN A 236 -3.93 -5.46 -14.72
N ASN A 237 -4.81 -4.85 -13.92
CA ASN A 237 -5.17 -5.36 -12.60
C ASN A 237 -6.26 -6.42 -12.69
N VAL A 238 -6.32 -7.29 -11.70
CA VAL A 238 -7.38 -8.29 -11.55
C VAL A 238 -8.20 -7.99 -10.31
N PHE A 239 -9.50 -7.82 -10.48
CA PHE A 239 -10.49 -7.63 -9.43
C PHE A 239 -11.45 -8.81 -9.45
N THR A 240 -11.39 -9.67 -8.44
CA THR A 240 -12.20 -10.90 -8.48
C THR A 240 -12.83 -11.23 -7.14
N LEU A 241 -14.04 -11.79 -7.18
CA LEU A 241 -14.74 -12.29 -5.99
C LEU A 241 -14.91 -11.25 -4.87
N ASN A 242 -14.94 -9.95 -5.21
CA ASN A 242 -15.30 -8.92 -4.25
C ASN A 242 -16.84 -8.86 -4.20
N ARG A 243 -17.43 -9.54 -3.21
CA ARG A 243 -18.86 -9.82 -3.12
C ARG A 243 -19.46 -9.35 -1.79
N GLY A 244 -20.70 -8.88 -1.84
CA GLY A 244 -21.46 -8.41 -0.68
C GLY A 244 -22.52 -7.38 -1.08
N SER A 245 -23.26 -6.83 -0.10
CA SER A 245 -24.36 -5.90 -0.35
C SER A 245 -23.94 -4.56 -0.99
N SER A 246 -22.71 -4.13 -0.75
CA SER A 246 -22.12 -2.90 -1.32
C SER A 246 -20.68 -3.19 -1.72
N SER A 247 -20.52 -4.14 -2.65
CA SER A 247 -19.21 -4.68 -3.03
C SER A 247 -18.93 -4.44 -4.51
N TYR A 248 -17.71 -4.03 -4.79
CA TYR A 248 -17.27 -3.59 -6.10
C TYR A 248 -15.90 -4.18 -6.44
N GLY A 249 -15.68 -4.51 -7.69
CA GLY A 249 -14.31 -4.71 -8.19
C GLY A 249 -13.55 -3.38 -8.12
N LEU A 250 -14.08 -2.34 -8.76
CA LEU A 250 -13.56 -0.98 -8.70
C LEU A 250 -14.71 0.01 -8.43
N LEU A 251 -14.57 0.79 -7.39
CA LEU A 251 -15.43 1.94 -7.06
C LEU A 251 -14.70 3.23 -7.41
N ILE A 252 -15.29 4.00 -8.29
CA ILE A 252 -14.82 5.35 -8.65
C ILE A 252 -15.82 6.37 -8.11
N LYS A 253 -15.31 7.39 -7.42
CA LYS A 253 -16.08 8.55 -7.00
C LYS A 253 -15.33 9.83 -7.32
N GLU A 254 -15.91 10.67 -8.19
CA GLU A 254 -15.34 11.96 -8.64
C GLU A 254 -13.88 11.81 -9.11
N LEU A 255 -13.67 10.98 -10.14
CA LEU A 255 -12.37 10.76 -10.78
C LEU A 255 -12.33 11.47 -12.13
N GLN A 256 -11.22 12.15 -12.44
CA GLN A 256 -11.07 12.90 -13.68
C GLN A 256 -9.78 12.54 -14.43
N TYR A 257 -9.78 12.71 -15.77
CA TYR A 257 -8.61 12.58 -16.65
C TYR A 257 -7.82 11.29 -16.41
N SER A 258 -8.50 10.15 -16.33
CA SER A 258 -7.89 8.91 -15.86
C SER A 258 -8.08 7.75 -16.84
N THR A 259 -7.19 6.77 -16.78
CA THR A 259 -7.18 5.62 -17.71
C THR A 259 -7.39 4.32 -16.96
N ILE A 260 -8.37 3.52 -17.42
CA ILE A 260 -8.70 2.18 -16.91
C ILE A 260 -8.55 1.20 -18.08
N LYS A 261 -7.41 0.53 -18.20
CA LYS A 261 -7.08 -0.26 -19.39
C LYS A 261 -6.54 -1.65 -19.08
N GLY A 262 -7.02 -2.64 -19.83
CA GLY A 262 -6.51 -4.01 -19.76
C GLY A 262 -6.80 -4.72 -18.43
N ASN A 263 -7.73 -4.20 -17.63
CA ASN A 263 -8.07 -4.81 -16.35
C ASN A 263 -9.10 -5.93 -16.52
N ARG A 264 -9.15 -6.83 -15.53
CA ARG A 264 -10.10 -7.93 -15.48
C ARG A 264 -10.98 -7.79 -14.25
N PHE A 265 -12.29 -7.68 -14.48
CA PHE A 265 -13.33 -7.60 -13.44
C PHE A 265 -14.13 -8.89 -13.46
N LEU A 266 -13.83 -9.80 -12.54
CA LEU A 266 -14.32 -11.18 -12.58
C LEU A 266 -15.16 -11.51 -11.35
N ASP A 267 -16.38 -11.99 -11.56
CA ASP A 267 -17.21 -12.56 -10.51
C ASP A 267 -17.45 -11.65 -9.28
N ASN A 268 -17.47 -10.34 -9.46
CA ASN A 268 -17.78 -9.36 -8.39
C ASN A 268 -19.30 -9.13 -8.30
N THR A 269 -19.77 -8.51 -7.22
CA THR A 269 -21.17 -8.03 -7.18
C THR A 269 -21.38 -6.95 -8.24
N VAL A 270 -20.51 -5.93 -8.27
CA VAL A 270 -20.41 -4.94 -9.35
C VAL A 270 -18.97 -4.93 -9.84
N GLY A 271 -18.76 -5.12 -11.15
CA GLY A 271 -17.42 -5.07 -11.72
C GLY A 271 -16.80 -3.69 -11.58
N LEU A 272 -17.43 -2.68 -12.17
CA LEU A 272 -16.99 -1.29 -12.14
C LEU A 272 -18.18 -0.37 -11.83
N LEU A 273 -18.08 0.42 -10.77
CA LEU A 273 -18.99 1.52 -10.48
C LEU A 273 -18.28 2.86 -10.70
N VAL A 274 -18.88 3.71 -11.55
CA VAL A 274 -18.43 5.08 -11.80
C VAL A 274 -19.51 6.04 -11.29
N ASP A 275 -19.18 6.78 -10.23
CA ASP A 275 -20.01 7.80 -9.60
C ASP A 275 -19.32 9.16 -9.76
N GLY A 276 -19.76 9.94 -10.77
CA GLY A 276 -19.19 11.26 -11.06
C GLY A 276 -17.80 11.19 -11.73
N GLY A 277 -17.65 10.36 -12.78
CA GLY A 277 -16.46 10.37 -13.62
C GLY A 277 -16.46 11.52 -14.63
N SER A 278 -15.30 12.04 -15.01
CA SER A 278 -15.18 12.88 -16.19
C SER A 278 -13.85 12.66 -16.92
N ASP A 279 -13.93 12.65 -18.26
CA ASP A 279 -12.79 12.43 -19.13
C ASP A 279 -12.04 11.13 -18.82
N LEU A 280 -12.80 10.06 -18.51
CA LEU A 280 -12.25 8.74 -18.26
C LEU A 280 -12.06 7.98 -19.58
N PHE A 281 -10.97 7.25 -19.67
CA PHE A 281 -10.67 6.37 -20.78
C PHE A 281 -10.70 4.90 -20.32
N ILE A 282 -11.83 4.21 -20.57
CA ILE A 282 -12.11 2.83 -20.13
C ILE A 282 -12.03 1.91 -21.34
N LYS A 283 -10.92 1.17 -21.49
CA LYS A 283 -10.61 0.47 -22.73
C LYS A 283 -9.97 -0.91 -22.52
N HIS A 284 -10.30 -1.85 -23.40
CA HIS A 284 -9.70 -3.20 -23.43
C HIS A 284 -9.82 -3.96 -22.10
N ASN A 285 -10.88 -3.74 -21.32
CA ASN A 285 -11.10 -4.47 -20.09
C ASN A 285 -11.94 -5.72 -20.33
N GLU A 286 -11.66 -6.80 -19.60
CA GLU A 286 -12.52 -7.99 -19.50
C GLU A 286 -13.45 -7.84 -18.29
N ILE A 287 -14.76 -7.82 -18.52
CA ILE A 287 -15.79 -7.62 -17.49
C ILE A 287 -16.70 -8.85 -17.54
N LYS A 288 -16.48 -9.83 -16.66
CA LYS A 288 -17.06 -11.15 -16.80
C LYS A 288 -17.67 -11.67 -15.51
N GLY A 289 -18.85 -12.28 -15.62
CA GLY A 289 -19.50 -13.02 -14.52
C GLY A 289 -19.94 -12.16 -13.33
N ASN A 290 -20.02 -10.83 -13.50
CA ASN A 290 -20.46 -9.94 -12.43
C ASN A 290 -21.99 -9.86 -12.36
N GLY A 291 -22.54 -9.48 -11.21
CA GLY A 291 -23.96 -9.13 -11.11
C GLY A 291 -24.26 -7.91 -12.00
N TRP A 292 -23.51 -6.84 -11.84
CA TRP A 292 -23.45 -5.72 -12.78
C TRP A 292 -22.03 -5.59 -13.31
N GLY A 293 -21.87 -5.63 -14.64
CA GLY A 293 -20.58 -5.45 -15.28
C GLY A 293 -20.05 -4.03 -15.03
N MET A 294 -20.81 -3.03 -15.48
CA MET A 294 -20.49 -1.61 -15.27
C MET A 294 -21.75 -0.83 -14.88
N ARG A 295 -21.61 0.08 -13.94
CA ARG A 295 -22.65 1.04 -13.58
C ARG A 295 -22.11 2.46 -13.69
N LEU A 296 -22.75 3.29 -14.49
CA LEU A 296 -22.50 4.72 -14.59
C LEU A 296 -23.62 5.43 -13.85
N ILE A 297 -23.28 6.15 -12.78
CA ILE A 297 -24.27 6.90 -12.01
C ILE A 297 -23.80 8.33 -11.84
N SER A 298 -24.73 9.22 -11.45
CA SER A 298 -24.45 10.66 -11.29
C SER A 298 -24.00 11.31 -12.61
N ALA A 299 -23.34 12.45 -12.57
CA ALA A 299 -22.96 13.23 -13.74
C ALA A 299 -21.62 12.74 -14.36
N SER A 300 -21.56 11.49 -14.78
CA SER A 300 -20.40 11.00 -15.56
C SER A 300 -20.46 11.58 -16.98
N THR A 301 -19.43 12.35 -17.37
CA THR A 301 -19.40 13.11 -18.63
C THR A 301 -18.09 12.97 -19.37
N ASN A 302 -18.15 12.99 -20.71
CA ASN A 302 -17.00 12.91 -21.62
C ASN A 302 -16.18 11.62 -21.48
N ASP A 303 -16.75 10.56 -20.88
CA ASP A 303 -16.05 9.30 -20.75
C ASP A 303 -16.03 8.56 -22.09
N THR A 304 -14.92 7.92 -22.40
CA THR A 304 -14.77 7.03 -23.56
C THR A 304 -14.70 5.59 -23.08
N ILE A 305 -15.73 4.81 -23.40
CA ILE A 305 -15.88 3.40 -23.02
C ILE A 305 -15.83 2.56 -24.29
N CYS A 306 -14.67 2.04 -24.64
CA CYS A 306 -14.51 1.36 -25.92
C CYS A 306 -13.66 0.09 -25.82
N GLU A 307 -13.96 -0.84 -26.75
CA GLU A 307 -13.20 -2.08 -26.94
C GLU A 307 -13.07 -2.91 -25.64
N ASN A 308 -14.11 -2.89 -24.78
CA ASN A 308 -14.22 -3.76 -23.62
C ASN A 308 -15.03 -5.01 -23.95
N ASN A 309 -14.74 -6.12 -23.29
CA ASN A 309 -15.47 -7.36 -23.41
C ASN A 309 -16.38 -7.57 -22.19
N PHE A 310 -17.69 -7.53 -22.39
CA PHE A 310 -18.70 -7.87 -21.41
C PHE A 310 -19.16 -9.30 -21.63
N LEU A 311 -18.96 -10.18 -20.67
CA LEU A 311 -19.12 -11.61 -20.85
C LEU A 311 -19.93 -12.24 -19.71
N GLY A 312 -21.18 -12.58 -19.95
CA GLY A 312 -22.01 -13.32 -19.00
C GLY A 312 -22.24 -12.61 -17.67
N ASN A 313 -22.35 -11.28 -17.68
CA ASN A 313 -22.82 -10.51 -16.52
C ASN A 313 -24.36 -10.58 -16.46
N THR A 314 -24.96 -10.43 -15.28
CA THR A 314 -26.43 -10.34 -15.21
C THR A 314 -26.94 -9.07 -15.90
N PHE A 315 -26.24 -7.96 -15.68
CA PHE A 315 -26.43 -6.69 -16.39
C PHE A 315 -25.06 -6.19 -16.87
N ASP A 316 -24.89 -6.08 -18.18
CA ASP A 316 -23.57 -5.69 -18.72
C ASP A 316 -23.24 -4.24 -18.42
N MET A 317 -24.11 -3.30 -18.75
CA MET A 317 -23.94 -1.88 -18.48
C MET A 317 -25.28 -1.24 -18.11
N THR A 318 -25.26 -0.43 -17.06
CA THR A 318 -26.42 0.34 -16.62
C THR A 318 -26.05 1.79 -16.37
N THR A 319 -26.98 2.71 -16.65
CA THR A 319 -26.83 4.14 -16.36
C THR A 319 -28.13 4.71 -15.81
N ASN A 320 -28.05 5.69 -14.91
CA ASN A 320 -29.17 6.48 -14.44
C ASN A 320 -29.14 7.93 -14.98
N VAL A 321 -28.23 8.23 -15.90
CA VAL A 321 -28.08 9.57 -16.47
C VAL A 321 -29.05 9.73 -17.63
N SER A 322 -29.93 10.74 -17.57
CA SER A 322 -30.92 11.02 -18.61
C SER A 322 -30.33 11.63 -19.89
N TYR A 323 -29.17 12.26 -19.79
CA TYR A 323 -28.40 12.79 -20.92
C TYR A 323 -26.97 12.27 -20.84
N ASN A 324 -26.56 11.53 -21.86
CA ASN A 324 -25.27 10.86 -21.88
C ASN A 324 -24.35 11.51 -22.91
N CYS A 325 -23.35 12.25 -22.44
CA CYS A 325 -22.27 12.80 -23.28
C CYS A 325 -21.09 11.82 -23.47
N ASN A 326 -21.23 10.60 -23.01
CA ASN A 326 -20.17 9.59 -23.07
C ASN A 326 -20.12 8.91 -24.44
N ILE A 327 -18.94 8.52 -24.87
CA ILE A 327 -18.73 7.75 -26.10
C ILE A 327 -18.66 6.27 -25.73
N VAL A 328 -19.64 5.51 -26.17
CA VAL A 328 -19.69 4.04 -25.99
C VAL A 328 -19.59 3.37 -27.35
N ASN A 329 -18.43 2.79 -27.68
CA ASN A 329 -18.15 2.28 -29.02
C ASN A 329 -17.28 1.02 -29.02
N GLY A 330 -17.51 0.12 -29.96
CA GLY A 330 -16.66 -1.05 -30.22
C GLY A 330 -16.56 -2.06 -29.07
N ASN A 331 -17.47 -2.02 -28.10
CA ASN A 331 -17.52 -3.03 -27.03
C ASN A 331 -18.16 -4.31 -27.52
N TYR A 332 -17.70 -5.45 -27.02
CA TYR A 332 -18.34 -6.75 -27.21
C TYR A 332 -19.27 -7.04 -26.01
N TRP A 333 -20.49 -7.52 -26.35
CA TRP A 333 -21.57 -7.79 -25.36
C TRP A 333 -21.97 -9.26 -25.35
#